data_ba272fd111e5a9b0a16edade558dc593
#
_entry.id   ba272fd111e5a9b0a16edade558dc593
#
_cell.length_a   1.000
_cell.length_b   1.000
_cell.length_c   1.000
_cell.angle_alpha   90.00
_cell.angle_beta   90.00
_cell.angle_gamma   90.00
#
_symmetry.space_group_name_H-M   'P 1'
#
loop_
_entity.id
_entity.type
_entity.pdbx_description
1 polymer ?
#
loop_
_entity_poly.entity_id
_entity_poly.type
_entity_poly.pdbx_seq_one_letter_code
_entity_poly.pdbx_strand_id
1 'polypeptide(L)'
;QAALAELRNGTRREQVAQAQAALAAAEAQAQAQAVTTGRLDLLAPRAGRIDSLPYRLGDEAPVGAPLAVLLVGDAPHARVYVPEALRAQVRVGGAATVTVGADGARQFPGRVRMVRSEPVFTPYFALSGKDASRLSFLAEVQLEGEDVGDLPAGLPLRVEFDAP
;
A
#
# COMPACT_ATOMS: atom_id res chain seq x y z
N GLN A 1 -21.49 59.85 -37.15
CA GLN A 1 -22.17 58.55 -37.10
C GLN A 1 -21.20 57.46 -36.65
N ALA A 2 -19.89 57.46 -37.02
CA ALA A 2 -18.89 56.48 -36.57
C ALA A 2 -18.65 56.52 -35.02
N ALA A 3 -18.52 57.72 -34.46
CA ALA A 3 -18.36 57.91 -33.02
C ALA A 3 -19.55 57.38 -32.19
N LEU A 4 -20.75 57.43 -32.78
CA LEU A 4 -21.95 56.93 -32.09
C LEU A 4 -22.07 55.39 -32.16
N ALA A 5 -21.52 54.79 -33.21
CA ALA A 5 -21.41 53.34 -33.36
C ALA A 5 -20.31 52.78 -32.44
N GLU A 6 -19.20 53.49 -32.28
CA GLU A 6 -18.11 53.16 -31.40
C GLU A 6 -18.53 53.22 -29.90
N LEU A 7 -19.27 54.28 -29.56
CA LEU A 7 -19.88 54.41 -28.22
C LEU A 7 -20.96 53.34 -27.92
N ARG A 8 -21.63 52.83 -28.95
CA ARG A 8 -22.64 51.77 -28.76
C ARG A 8 -22.07 50.37 -28.71
N ASN A 9 -20.96 50.07 -29.36
CA ASN A 9 -20.52 48.68 -29.56
C ASN A 9 -19.12 48.37 -29.03
N GLY A 10 -18.20 49.34 -28.91
CA GLY A 10 -16.80 49.04 -28.57
C GLY A 10 -16.59 48.71 -27.11
N THR A 11 -16.74 49.70 -26.23
CA THR A 11 -16.39 49.61 -24.80
C THR A 11 -17.22 48.60 -24.03
N ARG A 12 -18.49 48.41 -24.38
CA ARG A 12 -19.36 47.44 -23.67
C ARG A 12 -18.99 45.98 -23.92
N ARG A 13 -18.56 45.63 -25.13
CA ARG A 13 -18.16 44.25 -25.45
C ARG A 13 -16.87 43.85 -24.75
N GLU A 14 -15.89 44.74 -24.72
CA GLU A 14 -14.64 44.51 -24.04
C GLU A 14 -14.82 44.47 -22.54
N GLN A 15 -15.63 45.35 -21.96
CA GLN A 15 -15.95 45.34 -20.53
C GLN A 15 -16.72 44.09 -20.14
N VAL A 16 -17.65 43.60 -20.94
CA VAL A 16 -18.37 42.36 -20.70
C VAL A 16 -17.42 41.18 -20.78
N ALA A 17 -16.56 41.13 -21.83
CA ALA A 17 -15.57 40.06 -21.96
C ALA A 17 -14.56 40.05 -20.78
N GLN A 18 -14.12 41.23 -20.35
CA GLN A 18 -13.25 41.36 -19.17
C GLN A 18 -13.93 40.89 -17.88
N ALA A 19 -15.20 41.28 -17.69
CA ALA A 19 -15.97 40.84 -16.53
C ALA A 19 -16.22 39.33 -16.54
N GLN A 20 -16.48 38.75 -17.70
CA GLN A 20 -16.63 37.31 -17.89
C GLN A 20 -15.31 36.56 -17.59
N ALA A 21 -14.19 37.09 -18.08
CA ALA A 21 -12.88 36.50 -17.77
C ALA A 21 -12.55 36.58 -16.27
N ALA A 22 -12.87 37.71 -15.64
CA ALA A 22 -12.69 37.86 -14.19
C ALA A 22 -13.58 36.91 -13.38
N LEU A 23 -14.82 36.71 -13.80
CA LEU A 23 -15.72 35.73 -13.19
C LEU A 23 -15.15 34.30 -13.32
N ALA A 24 -14.77 33.93 -14.56
CA ALA A 24 -14.20 32.60 -14.80
C ALA A 24 -12.92 32.34 -13.99
N ALA A 25 -12.06 33.37 -13.83
CA ALA A 25 -10.88 33.28 -13.00
C ALA A 25 -11.23 33.09 -11.52
N ALA A 26 -12.22 33.83 -10.99
CA ALA A 26 -12.67 33.71 -9.62
C ALA A 26 -13.32 32.32 -9.34
N GLU A 27 -14.11 31.82 -10.27
CA GLU A 27 -14.71 30.49 -10.20
C GLU A 27 -13.62 29.39 -10.20
N ALA A 28 -12.63 29.48 -11.07
CA ALA A 28 -11.51 28.56 -11.12
C ALA A 28 -10.69 28.57 -9.81
N GLN A 29 -10.49 29.75 -9.24
CA GLN A 29 -9.80 29.89 -7.95
C GLN A 29 -10.62 29.30 -6.80
N ALA A 30 -11.92 29.50 -6.75
CA ALA A 30 -12.81 28.91 -5.77
C ALA A 30 -12.82 27.37 -5.87
N GLN A 31 -12.83 26.86 -7.10
CA GLN A 31 -12.80 25.42 -7.37
C GLN A 31 -11.45 24.80 -6.95
N ALA A 32 -10.33 25.47 -7.21
CA ALA A 32 -9.02 25.03 -6.74
C ALA A 32 -8.96 24.98 -5.20
N GLN A 33 -9.53 25.98 -4.53
CA GLN A 33 -9.61 26.01 -3.08
C GLN A 33 -10.50 24.90 -2.52
N ALA A 34 -11.64 24.61 -3.16
CA ALA A 34 -12.51 23.51 -2.77
C ALA A 34 -11.81 22.15 -2.86
N VAL A 35 -11.03 21.93 -3.93
CA VAL A 35 -10.19 20.71 -4.06
C VAL A 35 -9.17 20.61 -2.93
N THR A 36 -8.52 21.73 -2.60
CA THR A 36 -7.54 21.77 -1.51
C THR A 36 -8.18 21.43 -0.16
N THR A 37 -9.35 22.01 0.11
CA THR A 37 -10.12 21.72 1.33
C THR A 37 -10.59 20.26 1.36
N GLY A 38 -11.07 19.72 0.24
CA GLY A 38 -11.50 18.32 0.17
C GLY A 38 -10.37 17.31 0.41
N ARG A 39 -9.12 17.68 0.17
CA ARG A 39 -7.95 16.84 0.49
C ARG A 39 -7.63 16.74 1.98
N LEU A 40 -8.24 17.61 2.80
CA LEU A 40 -8.11 17.53 4.26
C LEU A 40 -8.97 16.40 4.84
N ASP A 41 -9.97 15.93 4.11
CA ASP A 41 -10.76 14.78 4.49
C ASP A 41 -10.09 13.50 3.97
N LEU A 42 -9.46 12.77 4.88
CA LEU A 42 -8.78 11.52 4.53
C LEU A 42 -9.78 10.35 4.56
N LEU A 43 -10.10 9.84 3.39
CA LEU A 43 -10.98 8.69 3.22
C LEU A 43 -10.17 7.43 2.93
N ALA A 44 -10.62 6.30 3.49
CA ALA A 44 -10.04 5.00 3.18
C ALA A 44 -10.29 4.65 1.70
N PRO A 45 -9.25 4.38 0.89
CA PRO A 45 -9.40 4.07 -0.53
C PRO A 45 -10.02 2.69 -0.79
N ARG A 46 -10.00 1.82 0.22
CA ARG A 46 -10.52 0.44 0.18
C ARG A 46 -11.01 0.03 1.56
N ALA A 47 -11.82 -1.01 1.61
CA ALA A 47 -12.14 -1.69 2.85
C ALA A 47 -10.86 -2.31 3.44
N GLY A 48 -10.71 -2.24 4.76
CA GLY A 48 -9.53 -2.73 5.47
C GLY A 48 -9.60 -2.41 6.95
N ARG A 49 -8.56 -2.77 7.67
CA ARG A 49 -8.39 -2.49 9.10
C ARG A 49 -7.31 -1.43 9.30
N ILE A 50 -7.58 -0.44 10.13
CA ILE A 50 -6.57 0.54 10.52
C ILE A 50 -5.55 -0.16 11.42
N ASP A 51 -4.29 -0.12 11.01
CA ASP A 51 -3.16 -0.66 11.76
C ASP A 51 -2.61 0.39 12.73
N SER A 52 -2.41 1.60 12.26
CA SER A 52 -1.94 2.69 13.11
C SER A 52 -2.42 4.06 12.66
N LEU A 53 -2.57 4.95 13.62
CA LEU A 53 -2.81 6.38 13.48
C LEU A 53 -1.68 7.11 14.22
N PRO A 54 -0.59 7.48 13.53
CA PRO A 54 0.59 8.06 14.18
C PRO A 54 0.34 9.41 14.88
N TYR A 55 -0.64 10.16 14.41
CA TYR A 55 -0.94 11.50 14.90
C TYR A 55 -2.27 11.55 15.66
N ARG A 56 -2.34 12.40 16.66
CA ARG A 56 -3.52 12.67 17.49
C ARG A 56 -4.08 14.04 17.16
N LEU A 57 -5.30 14.29 17.63
CA LEU A 57 -5.91 15.61 17.51
C LEU A 57 -5.02 16.67 18.19
N GLY A 58 -4.65 17.68 17.42
CA GLY A 58 -3.75 18.75 17.85
C GLY A 58 -2.29 18.56 17.42
N ASP A 59 -1.91 17.40 16.91
CA ASP A 59 -0.57 17.18 16.36
C ASP A 59 -0.45 17.78 14.95
N GLU A 60 0.75 18.27 14.64
CA GLU A 60 1.10 18.72 13.30
C GLU A 60 1.89 17.63 12.58
N ALA A 61 1.33 17.10 11.49
CA ALA A 61 1.98 16.09 10.68
C ALA A 61 2.92 16.75 9.65
N PRO A 62 4.19 16.33 9.56
CA PRO A 62 5.09 16.83 8.53
C PRO A 62 4.59 16.45 7.12
N VAL A 63 4.94 17.28 6.12
CA VAL A 63 4.59 17.03 4.73
C VAL A 63 5.19 15.70 4.28
N GLY A 64 4.35 14.83 3.73
CA GLY A 64 4.76 13.49 3.26
C GLY A 64 4.74 12.40 4.33
N ALA A 65 4.40 12.71 5.58
CA ALA A 65 4.25 11.70 6.62
C ALA A 65 2.94 10.91 6.43
N PRO A 66 2.94 9.59 6.70
CA PRO A 66 1.73 8.79 6.64
C PRO A 66 0.80 9.17 7.80
N LEU A 67 -0.44 9.56 7.49
CA LEU A 67 -1.44 9.93 8.50
C LEU A 67 -2.17 8.72 9.07
N ALA A 68 -2.28 7.66 8.28
CA ALA A 68 -2.88 6.41 8.68
C ALA A 68 -2.21 5.25 7.94
N VAL A 69 -2.08 4.11 8.59
CA VAL A 69 -1.68 2.85 7.96
C VAL A 69 -2.89 1.94 7.92
N LEU A 70 -3.25 1.52 6.71
CA LEU A 70 -4.41 0.67 6.47
C LEU A 70 -3.93 -0.70 5.96
N LEU A 71 -4.29 -1.76 6.67
CA LEU A 71 -4.13 -3.13 6.20
C LEU A 71 -5.29 -3.47 5.27
N VAL A 72 -4.97 -3.77 4.04
CA VAL A 72 -5.94 -4.10 2.98
C VAL A 72 -5.73 -5.54 2.56
N GLY A 73 -6.82 -6.30 2.48
CA GLY A 73 -6.81 -7.69 2.06
C GLY A 73 -7.49 -8.60 3.07
N ASP A 74 -8.04 -9.69 2.57
CA ASP A 74 -8.86 -10.61 3.34
C ASP A 74 -8.02 -11.65 4.09
N ALA A 75 -6.75 -11.84 3.71
CA ALA A 75 -5.89 -12.81 4.34
C ALA A 75 -4.42 -12.35 4.37
N PRO A 76 -3.73 -12.51 5.50
CA PRO A 76 -2.31 -12.25 5.61
C PRO A 76 -1.50 -13.25 4.76
N HIS A 77 -0.29 -12.86 4.42
CA HIS A 77 0.66 -13.74 3.76
C HIS A 77 1.89 -13.95 4.64
N ALA A 78 2.41 -15.17 4.60
CA ALA A 78 3.65 -15.53 5.26
C ALA A 78 4.82 -15.12 4.35
N ARG A 79 5.80 -14.42 4.91
CA ARG A 79 7.06 -14.12 4.23
C ARG A 79 8.15 -15.01 4.79
N VAL A 80 8.73 -15.85 3.94
CA VAL A 80 9.71 -16.85 4.33
C VAL A 80 10.94 -16.82 3.43
N TYR A 81 12.05 -17.28 3.98
CA TYR A 81 13.31 -17.42 3.27
C TYR A 81 13.53 -18.88 2.93
N VAL A 82 13.49 -19.19 1.66
CA VAL A 82 13.71 -20.54 1.13
C VAL A 82 15.20 -20.75 0.87
N PRO A 83 15.84 -21.72 1.52
CA PRO A 83 17.23 -22.06 1.24
C PRO A 83 17.43 -22.48 -0.23
N GLU A 84 18.61 -22.23 -0.78
CA GLU A 84 18.95 -22.59 -2.16
C GLU A 84 18.67 -24.07 -2.49
N ALA A 85 18.97 -24.96 -1.58
CA ALA A 85 18.73 -26.40 -1.77
C ALA A 85 17.25 -26.78 -2.01
N LEU A 86 16.33 -26.00 -1.47
CA LEU A 86 14.89 -26.21 -1.64
C LEU A 86 14.28 -25.35 -2.75
N ARG A 87 15.04 -24.40 -3.30
CA ARG A 87 14.53 -23.43 -4.27
C ARG A 87 13.90 -24.09 -5.50
N ALA A 88 14.49 -25.19 -5.99
CA ALA A 88 14.00 -25.90 -7.18
C ALA A 88 12.64 -26.59 -6.95
N GLN A 89 12.32 -26.92 -5.70
CA GLN A 89 11.07 -27.61 -5.32
C GLN A 89 9.93 -26.61 -5.10
N VAL A 90 10.24 -25.35 -4.73
CA VAL A 90 9.23 -24.34 -4.43
C VAL A 90 8.83 -23.60 -5.71
N ARG A 91 7.58 -23.77 -6.12
CA ARG A 91 7.00 -23.15 -7.32
C ARG A 91 5.80 -22.30 -6.94
N VAL A 92 5.56 -21.25 -7.71
CA VAL A 92 4.34 -20.44 -7.58
C VAL A 92 3.12 -21.32 -7.85
N GLY A 93 2.12 -21.23 -6.98
CA GLY A 93 0.94 -22.08 -6.98
C GLY A 93 1.07 -23.38 -6.19
N GLY A 94 2.28 -23.74 -5.74
CA GLY A 94 2.52 -24.91 -4.90
C GLY A 94 1.83 -24.81 -3.54
N ALA A 95 1.40 -25.97 -3.03
CA ALA A 95 0.82 -26.06 -1.70
C ALA A 95 1.90 -26.00 -0.62
N ALA A 96 1.53 -25.48 0.54
CA ALA A 96 2.39 -25.41 1.71
C ALA A 96 1.56 -25.42 2.99
N THR A 97 2.13 -25.90 4.06
CA THR A 97 1.54 -25.84 5.40
C THR A 97 2.25 -24.76 6.21
N VAL A 98 1.48 -23.79 6.71
CA VAL A 98 1.98 -22.68 7.52
C VAL A 98 1.63 -22.92 8.97
N THR A 99 2.64 -23.10 9.80
CA THR A 99 2.52 -23.25 11.25
C THR A 99 2.82 -21.91 11.91
N VAL A 100 1.87 -21.37 12.65
CA VAL A 100 1.95 -20.03 13.28
C VAL A 100 2.07 -20.17 14.79
N GLY A 101 2.92 -19.33 15.39
CA GLY A 101 3.19 -19.28 16.82
C GLY A 101 4.40 -20.14 17.22
N ALA A 102 4.98 -19.80 18.37
CA ALA A 102 6.15 -20.50 18.92
C ALA A 102 5.81 -21.95 19.30
N ASP A 103 4.58 -22.20 19.68
CA ASP A 103 4.10 -23.50 20.18
C ASP A 103 3.70 -24.45 19.04
N GLY A 104 3.69 -23.98 17.79
CA GLY A 104 3.25 -24.77 16.64
C GLY A 104 1.77 -25.18 16.67
N ALA A 105 0.96 -24.52 17.49
CA ALA A 105 -0.40 -24.94 17.81
C ALA A 105 -1.41 -24.71 16.68
N ARG A 106 -1.13 -23.77 15.77
CA ARG A 106 -2.08 -23.41 14.69
C ARG A 106 -1.44 -23.66 13.32
N GLN A 107 -2.06 -24.52 12.57
CA GLN A 107 -1.65 -24.84 11.20
C GLN A 107 -2.71 -24.35 10.21
N PHE A 108 -2.24 -23.73 9.14
CA PHE A 108 -3.08 -23.23 8.06
C PHE A 108 -2.58 -23.77 6.73
N PRO A 109 -3.47 -24.17 5.84
CA PRO A 109 -3.09 -24.41 4.46
C PRO A 109 -2.64 -23.11 3.82
N GLY A 110 -1.67 -23.20 2.93
CA GLY A 110 -1.16 -22.04 2.23
C GLY A 110 -0.79 -22.37 0.79
N ARG A 111 -0.72 -21.32 0.00
CA ARG A 111 -0.32 -21.42 -1.41
C ARG A 111 0.79 -20.44 -1.72
N VAL A 112 1.82 -20.93 -2.37
CA VAL A 112 2.95 -20.08 -2.78
C VAL A 112 2.46 -19.07 -3.83
N ARG A 113 2.47 -17.81 -3.47
CA ARG A 113 2.01 -16.69 -4.30
C ARG A 113 3.14 -16.11 -5.14
N MET A 114 4.34 -16.04 -4.56
CA MET A 114 5.50 -15.44 -5.20
C MET A 114 6.79 -16.09 -4.68
N VAL A 115 7.77 -16.22 -5.56
CA VAL A 115 9.16 -16.54 -5.19
C VAL A 115 10.07 -15.61 -5.96
N ARG A 116 10.92 -14.86 -5.25
CA ARG A 116 11.89 -13.98 -5.90
C ARG A 116 12.97 -14.77 -6.60
N SER A 117 13.42 -14.25 -7.73
CA SER A 117 14.53 -14.83 -8.50
C SER A 117 15.88 -14.40 -7.95
N GLU A 118 15.94 -13.24 -7.31
CA GLU A 118 17.17 -12.71 -6.72
C GLU A 118 17.37 -13.29 -5.32
N PRO A 119 18.57 -13.86 -5.05
CA PRO A 119 18.88 -14.32 -3.71
C PRO A 119 19.09 -13.14 -2.77
N VAL A 120 18.72 -13.35 -1.52
CA VAL A 120 18.93 -12.41 -0.43
C VAL A 120 19.81 -13.10 0.61
N PHE A 121 20.77 -12.37 1.16
CA PHE A 121 21.51 -12.85 2.33
C PHE A 121 20.59 -12.69 3.54
N THR A 122 20.28 -13.80 4.22
CA THR A 122 19.58 -13.70 5.49
C THR A 122 20.48 -13.03 6.52
N PRO A 123 20.02 -11.99 7.23
CA PRO A 123 20.80 -11.32 8.26
C PRO A 123 20.89 -12.15 9.55
N TYR A 124 20.97 -13.47 9.44
CA TYR A 124 21.20 -14.34 10.59
C TYR A 124 22.69 -14.39 10.90
N PHE A 125 23.08 -13.89 12.04
CA PHE A 125 24.35 -14.18 12.65
C PHE A 125 24.35 -15.66 13.06
N ALA A 126 24.75 -16.53 12.17
CA ALA A 126 24.94 -17.93 12.50
C ALA A 126 26.17 -18.02 13.42
N LEU A 127 25.97 -18.59 14.60
CA LEU A 127 27.01 -18.83 15.59
C LEU A 127 28.02 -19.91 15.15
N SER A 128 27.86 -20.51 13.97
CA SER A 128 28.77 -21.50 13.39
C SER A 128 29.06 -21.19 11.93
N GLY A 129 30.33 -21.11 11.59
CA GLY A 129 30.85 -20.65 10.31
C GLY A 129 30.50 -21.49 9.05
N LYS A 130 29.66 -22.52 9.16
CA LYS A 130 29.17 -23.30 8.02
C LYS A 130 27.80 -22.85 7.49
N ASP A 131 27.07 -22.08 8.26
CA ASP A 131 25.73 -21.63 7.89
C ASP A 131 25.65 -20.13 7.50
N ALA A 132 26.77 -19.43 7.61
CA ALA A 132 26.85 -17.97 7.44
C ALA A 132 26.71 -17.47 5.99
N SER A 133 26.67 -18.33 4.99
CA SER A 133 26.73 -17.94 3.57
C SER A 133 25.69 -18.64 2.68
N ARG A 134 24.59 -19.12 3.27
CA ARG A 134 23.54 -19.75 2.43
C ARG A 134 22.67 -18.69 1.79
N LEU A 135 22.72 -18.65 0.47
CA LEU A 135 21.78 -17.88 -0.33
C LEU A 135 20.37 -18.37 -0.05
N SER A 136 19.47 -17.42 0.22
CA SER A 136 18.08 -17.69 0.45
C SER A 136 17.22 -16.88 -0.50
N PHE A 137 16.09 -17.41 -0.87
CA PHE A 137 15.15 -16.75 -1.77
C PHE A 137 13.89 -16.36 -1.00
N LEU A 138 13.48 -15.11 -1.13
CA LEU A 138 12.25 -14.65 -0.51
C LEU A 138 11.05 -15.27 -1.22
N ALA A 139 10.19 -15.94 -0.46
CA ALA A 139 8.90 -16.43 -0.92
C ALA A 139 7.77 -15.85 -0.08
N GLU A 140 6.64 -15.65 -0.72
CA GLU A 140 5.38 -15.26 -0.07
C GLU A 140 4.37 -16.39 -0.24
N VAL A 141 3.82 -16.83 0.87
CA VAL A 141 2.80 -17.88 0.94
C VAL A 141 1.51 -17.24 1.43
N GLN A 142 0.48 -17.29 0.61
CA GLN A 142 -0.86 -16.84 0.97
C GLN A 142 -1.48 -17.88 1.89
N LEU A 143 -1.92 -17.48 3.08
CA LEU A 143 -2.65 -18.35 3.99
C LEU A 143 -4.10 -18.50 3.50
N GLU A 144 -4.65 -19.69 3.66
CA GLU A 144 -6.03 -20.04 3.30
C GLU A 144 -6.77 -20.52 4.56
N GLY A 145 -8.05 -20.18 4.72
CA GLY A 145 -8.89 -20.58 5.86
C GLY A 145 -9.73 -19.45 6.43
N GLU A 146 -10.74 -19.80 7.22
CA GLU A 146 -11.71 -18.82 7.75
C GLU A 146 -11.13 -17.90 8.84
N ASP A 147 -10.22 -18.42 9.67
CA ASP A 147 -9.66 -17.67 10.83
C ASP A 147 -8.36 -16.91 10.48
N VAL A 148 -7.98 -16.87 9.23
CA VAL A 148 -6.70 -16.29 8.81
C VAL A 148 -6.71 -14.76 8.92
N GLY A 149 -7.87 -14.12 8.72
CA GLY A 149 -8.02 -12.67 8.77
C GLY A 149 -7.73 -12.05 10.15
N ASP A 150 -7.88 -12.83 11.21
CA ASP A 150 -7.67 -12.38 12.60
C ASP A 150 -6.23 -12.51 13.07
N LEU A 151 -5.35 -13.08 12.26
CA LEU A 151 -3.95 -13.22 12.62
C LEU A 151 -3.25 -11.85 12.65
N PRO A 152 -2.63 -11.47 13.77
CA PRO A 152 -1.84 -10.24 13.82
C PRO A 152 -0.59 -10.36 12.96
N ALA A 153 -0.19 -9.25 12.35
CA ALA A 153 1.07 -9.19 11.62
C ALA A 153 2.27 -9.33 12.56
N GLY A 154 3.37 -9.89 12.05
CA GLY A 154 4.62 -10.03 12.81
C GLY A 154 4.73 -11.28 13.67
N LEU A 155 3.77 -12.21 13.58
CA LEU A 155 3.89 -13.49 14.27
C LEU A 155 5.02 -14.34 13.69
N PRO A 156 5.81 -15.03 14.54
CA PRO A 156 6.76 -16.04 14.08
C PRO A 156 6.00 -17.21 13.46
N LEU A 157 6.53 -17.71 12.36
CA LEU A 157 5.91 -18.80 11.63
C LEU A 157 6.95 -19.73 11.01
N ARG A 158 6.52 -20.95 10.70
CA ARG A 158 7.27 -21.95 9.92
C ARG A 158 6.43 -22.37 8.74
N VAL A 159 7.06 -22.56 7.60
CA VAL A 159 6.41 -23.07 6.39
C VAL A 159 7.07 -24.38 5.99
N GLU A 160 6.25 -25.37 5.75
CA GLU A 160 6.62 -26.65 5.17
C GLU A 160 6.01 -26.69 3.75
N PHE A 161 6.88 -26.87 2.76
CA PHE A 161 6.43 -26.97 1.38
C PHE A 161 6.15 -28.42 1.06
N ASP A 162 4.98 -28.67 0.47
CA ASP A 162 4.64 -30.01 0.03
C ASP A 162 5.54 -30.38 -1.15
N ALA A 163 6.09 -31.59 -1.10
CA ALA A 163 6.87 -32.11 -2.21
C ALA A 163 5.96 -32.27 -3.45
N PRO A 164 6.48 -32.00 -4.64
CA PRO A 164 5.69 -32.16 -5.88
C PRO A 164 5.34 -33.60 -6.17
#